data_73e46ee103d5c992754d72f815340d89
#
_entry.id   73e46ee103d5c992754d72f815340d89
#
_cell.length_a   1.000
_cell.length_b   1.000
_cell.length_c   1.000
_cell.angle_alpha   90.00
_cell.angle_beta   90.00
_cell.angle_gamma   90.00
#
_symmetry.space_group_name_H-M   'P 1'
#
loop_
_entity.id
_entity.type
_entity.pdbx_description
1 polymer ?
#
loop_
_entity_poly.entity_id
_entity_poly.type
_entity_poly.pdbx_seq_one_letter_code
_entity_poly.pdbx_strand_id
1 'polypeptide(L)'
;MSSASSFSFPLRCLVAVLCGAAYAGAFPPLGWRWLILPAVFGLIYSLRGLHGSRARALGFLFGMTAFSLSLSWLWNLFGGMAIVLWIVLTAFPALFAHMQGLARHLTGWKFAVFTALNWAGWEFIRAEIFPLKFPWMTVGLAVGPNALLPWIGVYGVGMLVVLFLATPWRIRSLCIAVAAAALLYGAAWLGRPNLKENRDLHIAAIQLENTTMDKFIEATRALPPEIRYVVWPEYALPYD
;
A
#
# COMPACT_ATOMS: atom_id res chain seq x y z
N MET A 1 -21.77 26.55 5.75
CA MET A 1 -21.82 26.78 4.30
C MET A 1 -20.55 26.19 3.71
N SER A 2 -20.68 25.10 2.99
CA SER A 2 -19.54 24.36 2.41
C SER A 2 -19.24 25.01 1.06
N SER A 3 -18.06 25.61 0.90
CA SER A 3 -17.53 25.84 -0.42
C SER A 3 -17.26 24.47 -1.04
N ALA A 4 -18.23 23.96 -1.80
CA ALA A 4 -18.00 22.83 -2.66
C ALA A 4 -16.79 23.19 -3.54
N SER A 5 -15.73 22.39 -3.49
CA SER A 5 -14.54 22.60 -4.30
C SER A 5 -14.96 22.79 -5.75
N SER A 6 -14.66 23.94 -6.33
CA SER A 6 -15.02 24.35 -7.69
C SER A 6 -14.26 23.60 -8.79
N PHE A 7 -13.63 22.46 -8.46
CA PHE A 7 -12.90 21.67 -9.44
C PHE A 7 -13.88 20.99 -10.40
N SER A 8 -13.68 21.25 -11.69
CA SER A 8 -14.38 20.53 -12.76
C SER A 8 -14.10 19.03 -12.68
N PHE A 9 -15.05 18.21 -13.15
CA PHE A 9 -14.88 16.76 -13.12
C PHE A 9 -13.61 16.29 -13.88
N PRO A 10 -13.26 16.85 -15.07
CA PRO A 10 -11.99 16.49 -15.72
C PRO A 10 -10.76 16.77 -14.88
N LEU A 11 -10.71 17.89 -14.16
CA LEU A 11 -9.59 18.20 -13.27
C LEU A 11 -9.49 17.19 -12.10
N ARG A 12 -10.61 16.75 -11.57
CA ARG A 12 -10.64 15.70 -10.54
C ARG A 12 -10.15 14.36 -11.09
N CYS A 13 -10.45 14.02 -12.34
CA CYS A 13 -9.92 12.83 -13.00
C CYS A 13 -8.39 12.93 -13.13
N LEU A 14 -7.86 14.06 -13.55
CA LEU A 14 -6.42 14.30 -13.60
C LEU A 14 -5.77 14.14 -12.21
N VAL A 15 -6.36 14.74 -11.18
CA VAL A 15 -5.88 14.59 -9.80
C VAL A 15 -5.89 13.13 -9.37
N ALA A 16 -6.93 12.36 -9.69
CA ALA A 16 -7.00 10.94 -9.35
C ALA A 16 -5.87 10.13 -10.02
N VAL A 17 -5.58 10.41 -11.29
CA VAL A 17 -4.46 9.78 -12.02
C VAL A 17 -3.11 10.14 -11.38
N LEU A 18 -2.87 11.43 -11.10
CA LEU A 18 -1.63 11.88 -10.45
C LEU A 18 -1.47 11.28 -9.05
N CYS A 19 -2.57 11.18 -8.29
CA CYS A 19 -2.58 10.51 -6.99
C CYS A 19 -2.29 9.01 -7.11
N GLY A 20 -2.81 8.34 -8.14
CA GLY A 20 -2.49 6.94 -8.45
C GLY A 20 -1.00 6.75 -8.76
N ALA A 21 -0.42 7.65 -9.55
CA ALA A 21 1.02 7.63 -9.86
C ALA A 21 1.87 7.91 -8.60
N ALA A 22 1.47 8.87 -7.77
CA ALA A 22 2.14 9.14 -6.50
C ALA A 22 2.03 7.93 -5.53
N TYR A 23 0.86 7.27 -5.50
CA TYR A 23 0.68 6.04 -4.72
C TYR A 23 1.63 4.94 -5.19
N ALA A 24 1.72 4.72 -6.50
CA ALA A 24 2.69 3.78 -7.08
C ALA A 24 4.12 4.12 -6.68
N GLY A 25 4.50 5.40 -6.75
CA GLY A 25 5.84 5.87 -6.40
C GLY A 25 6.22 5.68 -4.93
N ALA A 26 5.24 5.47 -4.03
CA ALA A 26 5.50 5.16 -2.63
C ALA A 26 6.06 3.73 -2.42
N PHE A 27 5.93 2.86 -3.42
CA PHE A 27 6.37 1.46 -3.40
C PHE A 27 7.57 1.23 -4.34
N PRO A 28 8.27 0.09 -4.20
CA PRO A 28 9.34 -0.27 -5.14
C PRO A 28 8.83 -0.24 -6.61
N PRO A 29 9.69 0.14 -7.55
CA PRO A 29 11.13 0.36 -7.43
C PRO A 29 11.53 1.74 -6.89
N LEU A 30 10.64 2.77 -6.93
CA LEU A 30 10.98 4.12 -6.46
C LEU A 30 11.11 4.19 -4.93
N GLY A 31 10.15 3.63 -4.20
CA GLY A 31 10.19 3.57 -2.74
C GLY A 31 10.11 4.92 -2.03
N TRP A 32 9.55 5.96 -2.69
CA TRP A 32 9.38 7.30 -2.12
C TRP A 32 8.18 7.34 -1.18
N ARG A 33 8.33 6.71 -0.03
CA ARG A 33 7.27 6.44 0.95
C ARG A 33 6.40 7.65 1.31
N TRP A 34 6.98 8.85 1.34
CA TRP A 34 6.27 10.09 1.64
C TRP A 34 5.18 10.44 0.62
N LEU A 35 5.26 9.92 -0.62
CA LEU A 35 4.25 10.12 -1.66
C LEU A 35 2.90 9.51 -1.29
N ILE A 36 2.85 8.57 -0.33
CA ILE A 36 1.59 7.99 0.13
C ILE A 36 0.65 9.05 0.72
N LEU A 37 1.20 10.09 1.38
CA LEU A 37 0.41 11.14 2.01
C LEU A 37 -0.35 12.00 0.99
N PRO A 38 0.31 12.66 0.01
CA PRO A 38 -0.40 13.42 -1.01
C PRO A 38 -1.27 12.55 -1.91
N ALA A 39 -0.91 11.29 -2.17
CA ALA A 39 -1.71 10.37 -2.96
C ALA A 39 -3.07 10.08 -2.31
N VAL A 40 -3.07 9.67 -1.06
CA VAL A 40 -4.30 9.35 -0.31
C VAL A 40 -5.12 10.62 -0.04
N PHE A 41 -4.47 11.70 0.40
CA PHE A 41 -5.13 12.99 0.64
C PHE A 41 -5.81 13.53 -0.63
N GLY A 42 -5.10 13.54 -1.76
CA GLY A 42 -5.62 14.03 -3.02
C GLY A 42 -6.82 13.23 -3.53
N LEU A 43 -6.79 11.89 -3.39
CA LEU A 43 -7.94 11.05 -3.72
C LEU A 43 -9.14 11.40 -2.82
N ILE A 44 -8.97 11.42 -1.49
CA ILE A 44 -10.04 11.74 -0.54
C ILE A 44 -10.65 13.11 -0.84
N TYR A 45 -9.79 14.09 -1.13
CA TYR A 45 -10.23 15.45 -1.43
C TYR A 45 -10.98 15.54 -2.77
N SER A 46 -10.51 14.83 -3.80
CA SER A 46 -11.15 14.80 -5.13
C SER A 46 -12.52 14.12 -5.11
N LEU A 47 -12.77 13.20 -4.18
CA LEU A 47 -14.04 12.50 -4.00
C LEU A 47 -15.10 13.34 -3.29
N ARG A 48 -14.73 14.45 -2.63
CA ARG A 48 -15.71 15.27 -1.87
C ARG A 48 -16.85 15.76 -2.73
N GLY A 49 -18.08 15.46 -2.28
CA GLY A 49 -19.31 15.86 -2.95
C GLY A 49 -19.67 15.02 -4.18
N LEU A 50 -18.82 14.08 -4.61
CA LEU A 50 -19.16 13.14 -5.67
C LEU A 50 -19.89 11.92 -5.13
N HIS A 51 -20.67 11.26 -6.01
CA HIS A 51 -21.39 10.03 -5.72
C HIS A 51 -21.63 9.22 -7.01
N GLY A 52 -22.10 7.99 -6.85
CA GLY A 52 -22.48 7.12 -7.96
C GLY A 52 -21.32 6.83 -8.92
N SER A 53 -21.59 6.92 -10.22
CA SER A 53 -20.64 6.60 -11.28
C SER A 53 -19.41 7.52 -11.29
N ARG A 54 -19.58 8.81 -10.98
CA ARG A 54 -18.46 9.77 -10.94
C ARG A 54 -17.47 9.44 -9.82
N ALA A 55 -17.95 9.07 -8.64
CA ALA A 55 -17.05 8.65 -7.55
C ALA A 55 -16.30 7.36 -7.93
N ARG A 56 -17.02 6.35 -8.46
CA ARG A 56 -16.40 5.09 -8.92
C ARG A 56 -15.33 5.33 -10.00
N ALA A 57 -15.62 6.23 -10.96
CA ALA A 57 -14.66 6.55 -12.02
C ALA A 57 -13.34 7.11 -11.47
N LEU A 58 -13.39 7.98 -10.45
CA LEU A 58 -12.17 8.50 -9.82
C LEU A 58 -11.39 7.37 -9.11
N GLY A 59 -12.08 6.53 -8.34
CA GLY A 59 -11.46 5.38 -7.69
C GLY A 59 -10.85 4.40 -8.70
N PHE A 60 -11.54 4.19 -9.83
CA PHE A 60 -11.03 3.37 -10.93
C PHE A 60 -9.78 3.98 -11.56
N LEU A 61 -9.78 5.26 -11.91
CA LEU A 61 -8.63 5.95 -12.49
C LEU A 61 -7.42 5.91 -11.54
N PHE A 62 -7.64 6.19 -10.25
CA PHE A 62 -6.60 6.09 -9.23
C PHE A 62 -6.03 4.66 -9.16
N GLY A 63 -6.89 3.65 -9.01
CA GLY A 63 -6.47 2.27 -8.85
C GLY A 63 -5.78 1.73 -10.10
N MET A 64 -6.33 2.00 -11.29
CA MET A 64 -5.74 1.56 -12.55
C MET A 64 -4.32 2.12 -12.72
N THR A 65 -4.14 3.42 -12.44
CA THR A 65 -2.81 4.05 -12.49
C THR A 65 -1.88 3.47 -11.44
N ALA A 66 -2.35 3.33 -10.19
CA ALA A 66 -1.52 2.81 -9.10
C ALA A 66 -1.05 1.38 -9.37
N PHE A 67 -1.97 0.48 -9.73
CA PHE A 67 -1.62 -0.93 -9.91
C PHE A 67 -0.88 -1.20 -11.22
N SER A 68 -1.23 -0.54 -12.33
CA SER A 68 -0.49 -0.74 -13.57
C SER A 68 0.95 -0.27 -13.50
N LEU A 69 1.22 0.84 -12.82
CA LEU A 69 2.59 1.35 -12.64
C LEU A 69 3.40 0.49 -11.68
N SER A 70 2.85 0.17 -10.49
CA SER A 70 3.59 -0.61 -9.49
C SER A 70 3.79 -2.07 -9.88
N LEU A 71 2.84 -2.64 -10.62
CA LEU A 71 2.85 -4.03 -11.02
C LEU A 71 3.12 -4.20 -12.52
N SER A 72 3.77 -3.24 -13.15
CA SER A 72 4.14 -3.28 -14.57
C SER A 72 5.01 -4.50 -14.91
N TRP A 73 5.83 -4.96 -13.98
CA TRP A 73 6.67 -6.15 -14.13
C TRP A 73 5.86 -7.44 -14.37
N LEU A 74 4.58 -7.49 -13.93
CA LEU A 74 3.70 -8.64 -14.22
C LEU A 74 3.43 -8.82 -15.71
N TRP A 75 3.60 -7.76 -16.51
CA TRP A 75 3.50 -7.88 -17.95
C TRP A 75 4.54 -8.85 -18.53
N ASN A 76 5.74 -8.85 -17.96
CA ASN A 76 6.82 -9.75 -18.40
C ASN A 76 6.54 -11.23 -18.06
N LEU A 77 5.71 -11.48 -17.01
CA LEU A 77 5.37 -12.84 -16.57
C LEU A 77 4.10 -13.35 -17.24
N PHE A 78 3.07 -12.52 -17.35
CA PHE A 78 1.71 -12.95 -17.71
C PHE A 78 1.20 -12.30 -19.01
N GLY A 79 2.01 -11.43 -19.66
CA GLY A 79 1.59 -10.71 -20.86
C GLY A 79 0.25 -9.98 -20.65
N GLY A 80 -0.67 -10.10 -21.59
CA GLY A 80 -1.98 -9.44 -21.53
C GLY A 80 -2.85 -9.79 -20.31
N MET A 81 -2.61 -10.94 -19.64
CA MET A 81 -3.34 -11.31 -18.43
C MET A 81 -3.03 -10.36 -17.25
N ALA A 82 -1.90 -9.66 -17.27
CA ALA A 82 -1.60 -8.62 -16.28
C ALA A 82 -2.66 -7.52 -16.25
N ILE A 83 -3.25 -7.16 -17.41
CA ILE A 83 -4.33 -6.17 -17.49
C ILE A 83 -5.56 -6.62 -16.70
N VAL A 84 -5.92 -7.90 -16.81
CA VAL A 84 -7.06 -8.47 -16.06
C VAL A 84 -6.82 -8.33 -14.56
N LEU A 85 -5.62 -8.64 -14.09
CA LEU A 85 -5.26 -8.50 -12.68
C LEU A 85 -5.33 -7.04 -12.23
N TRP A 86 -4.80 -6.09 -13.01
CA TRP A 86 -4.88 -4.66 -12.68
C TRP A 86 -6.32 -4.18 -12.60
N ILE A 87 -7.20 -4.61 -13.52
CA ILE A 87 -8.64 -4.28 -13.49
C ILE A 87 -9.29 -4.84 -12.23
N VAL A 88 -9.02 -6.10 -11.89
CA VAL A 88 -9.55 -6.76 -10.69
C VAL A 88 -9.12 -6.02 -9.42
N LEU A 89 -7.83 -5.69 -9.28
CA LEU A 89 -7.33 -4.94 -8.14
C LEU A 89 -7.91 -3.53 -8.07
N THR A 90 -8.16 -2.90 -9.21
CA THR A 90 -8.75 -1.57 -9.31
C THR A 90 -10.20 -1.52 -8.80
N ALA A 91 -10.90 -2.66 -8.75
CA ALA A 91 -12.23 -2.71 -8.17
C ALA A 91 -12.26 -2.23 -6.71
N PHE A 92 -11.22 -2.49 -5.91
CA PHE A 92 -11.18 -2.10 -4.50
C PHE A 92 -11.15 -0.58 -4.28
N PRO A 93 -10.27 0.22 -4.90
CA PRO A 93 -10.35 1.68 -4.80
C PRO A 93 -11.63 2.25 -5.46
N ALA A 94 -12.19 1.61 -6.48
CA ALA A 94 -13.46 2.03 -7.04
C ALA A 94 -14.63 1.81 -6.05
N LEU A 95 -14.63 0.69 -5.32
CA LEU A 95 -15.61 0.39 -4.26
C LEU A 95 -15.41 1.31 -3.05
N PHE A 96 -14.17 1.57 -2.64
CA PHE A 96 -13.86 2.60 -1.64
C PHE A 96 -14.49 3.94 -2.02
N ALA A 97 -14.25 4.40 -3.24
CA ALA A 97 -14.78 5.67 -3.74
C ALA A 97 -16.32 5.69 -3.82
N HIS A 98 -16.92 4.55 -4.17
CA HIS A 98 -18.39 4.41 -4.16
C HIS A 98 -18.97 4.57 -2.76
N MET A 99 -18.44 3.84 -1.78
CA MET A 99 -18.86 3.94 -0.38
C MET A 99 -18.64 5.34 0.18
N GLN A 100 -17.50 5.98 -0.16
CA GLN A 100 -17.23 7.37 0.20
C GLN A 100 -18.28 8.32 -0.34
N GLY A 101 -18.78 8.07 -1.56
CA GLY A 101 -19.85 8.83 -2.18
C GLY A 101 -21.21 8.66 -1.48
N LEU A 102 -21.51 7.48 -0.93
CA LEU A 102 -22.72 7.24 -0.13
C LEU A 102 -22.68 8.01 1.19
N ALA A 103 -21.51 8.12 1.80
CA ALA A 103 -21.28 8.81 3.07
C ALA A 103 -21.02 10.33 2.91
N ARG A 104 -21.33 10.93 1.75
CA ARG A 104 -21.08 12.35 1.45
C ARG A 104 -21.72 13.34 2.42
N HIS A 105 -22.74 12.91 3.14
CA HIS A 105 -23.46 13.71 4.16
C HIS A 105 -22.67 13.81 5.49
N LEU A 106 -21.71 12.93 5.70
CA LEU A 106 -20.86 12.95 6.88
C LEU A 106 -19.89 14.14 6.81
N THR A 107 -19.69 14.77 7.96
CA THR A 107 -18.78 15.92 8.11
C THR A 107 -17.92 15.77 9.36
N GLY A 108 -16.87 16.58 9.45
CA GLY A 108 -16.01 16.63 10.64
C GLY A 108 -15.36 15.28 10.95
N TRP A 109 -15.33 14.91 12.23
CA TRP A 109 -14.72 13.68 12.69
C TRP A 109 -15.43 12.41 12.21
N LYS A 110 -16.77 12.46 12.00
CA LYS A 110 -17.55 11.34 11.48
C LYS A 110 -17.12 10.97 10.06
N PHE A 111 -16.85 11.97 9.22
CA PHE A 111 -16.30 11.77 7.90
C PHE A 111 -14.90 11.13 7.97
N ALA A 112 -14.03 11.62 8.85
CA ALA A 112 -12.67 11.12 8.98
C ALA A 112 -12.64 9.66 9.44
N VAL A 113 -13.41 9.31 10.47
CA VAL A 113 -13.52 7.93 10.98
C VAL A 113 -14.09 7.00 9.92
N PHE A 114 -15.20 7.40 9.26
CA PHE A 114 -15.77 6.59 8.19
C PHE A 114 -14.77 6.36 7.06
N THR A 115 -14.07 7.40 6.61
CA THR A 115 -13.06 7.31 5.55
C THR A 115 -11.94 6.34 5.92
N ALA A 116 -11.45 6.42 7.16
CA ALA A 116 -10.39 5.54 7.64
C ALA A 116 -10.84 4.08 7.72
N LEU A 117 -12.02 3.81 8.26
CA LEU A 117 -12.58 2.46 8.34
C LEU A 117 -12.89 1.89 6.95
N ASN A 118 -13.46 2.71 6.06
CA ASN A 118 -13.74 2.33 4.69
C ASN A 118 -12.45 1.96 3.93
N TRP A 119 -11.38 2.75 4.09
CA TRP A 119 -10.07 2.44 3.48
C TRP A 119 -9.49 1.14 4.01
N ALA A 120 -9.33 1.04 5.34
CA ALA A 120 -8.75 -0.14 5.98
C ALA A 120 -9.57 -1.40 5.70
N GLY A 121 -10.91 -1.29 5.66
CA GLY A 121 -11.80 -2.39 5.32
C GLY A 121 -11.56 -2.94 3.92
N TRP A 122 -11.41 -2.07 2.91
CA TRP A 122 -11.14 -2.53 1.55
C TRP A 122 -9.71 -3.06 1.37
N GLU A 123 -8.71 -2.51 2.07
CA GLU A 123 -7.37 -3.09 2.09
C GLU A 123 -7.40 -4.49 2.72
N PHE A 124 -8.10 -4.67 3.85
CA PHE A 124 -8.25 -5.95 4.53
C PHE A 124 -8.99 -6.99 3.67
N ILE A 125 -10.12 -6.60 3.05
CA ILE A 125 -10.87 -7.50 2.14
C ILE A 125 -9.99 -7.96 0.98
N ARG A 126 -9.24 -7.04 0.36
CA ARG A 126 -8.33 -7.34 -0.74
C ARG A 126 -7.22 -8.31 -0.33
N ALA A 127 -6.68 -8.13 0.87
CA ALA A 127 -5.50 -8.84 1.33
C ALA A 127 -5.81 -10.21 1.96
N GLU A 128 -6.92 -10.31 2.72
CA GLU A 128 -7.18 -11.46 3.58
C GLU A 128 -8.39 -12.29 3.12
N ILE A 129 -9.41 -11.63 2.57
CA ILE A 129 -10.68 -12.30 2.24
C ILE A 129 -10.74 -12.67 0.76
N PHE A 130 -10.28 -11.76 -0.12
CA PHE A 130 -10.34 -11.97 -1.56
C PHE A 130 -9.48 -13.18 -1.97
N PRO A 131 -9.95 -14.04 -2.88
CA PRO A 131 -9.27 -15.30 -3.23
C PRO A 131 -7.81 -15.16 -3.64
N LEU A 132 -7.45 -14.06 -4.33
CA LEU A 132 -6.06 -13.81 -4.74
C LEU A 132 -5.15 -13.33 -3.60
N LYS A 133 -5.73 -13.00 -2.42
CA LYS A 133 -4.99 -12.56 -1.22
C LYS A 133 -3.82 -11.62 -1.56
N PHE A 134 -4.15 -10.41 -2.02
CA PHE A 134 -3.14 -9.44 -2.47
C PHE A 134 -2.80 -8.43 -1.35
N PRO A 135 -1.87 -8.75 -0.42
CA PRO A 135 -1.56 -7.93 0.75
C PRO A 135 -0.64 -6.74 0.45
N TRP A 136 -0.06 -6.69 -0.74
CA TRP A 136 0.88 -5.66 -1.12
C TRP A 136 0.19 -4.31 -1.36
N MET A 137 0.99 -3.25 -1.35
CA MET A 137 0.52 -1.89 -1.62
C MET A 137 -0.59 -1.44 -0.68
N THR A 138 -0.41 -1.67 0.63
CA THR A 138 -1.25 -1.05 1.66
C THR A 138 -0.59 0.21 2.20
N VAL A 139 -1.41 1.16 2.68
CA VAL A 139 -0.89 2.43 3.23
C VAL A 139 0.07 2.16 4.40
N GLY A 140 -0.24 1.19 5.25
CA GLY A 140 0.62 0.85 6.38
C GLY A 140 1.98 0.28 5.98
N LEU A 141 2.06 -0.47 4.86
CA LEU A 141 3.34 -0.93 4.31
C LEU A 141 4.18 0.23 3.78
N ALA A 142 3.56 1.23 3.15
CA ALA A 142 4.26 2.42 2.67
C ALA A 142 4.90 3.20 3.83
N VAL A 143 4.24 3.27 5.00
CA VAL A 143 4.83 3.90 6.20
C VAL A 143 6.11 3.18 6.63
N GLY A 144 6.16 1.86 6.48
CA GLY A 144 7.30 1.03 6.84
C GLY A 144 7.35 0.68 8.34
N PRO A 145 8.48 0.09 8.79
CA PRO A 145 8.63 -0.35 10.17
C PRO A 145 8.42 0.79 11.17
N ASN A 146 7.57 0.55 12.16
CA ASN A 146 7.29 1.48 13.25
C ASN A 146 6.80 0.73 14.50
N ALA A 147 6.82 1.41 15.66
CA ALA A 147 6.49 0.79 16.95
C ALA A 147 5.01 0.43 17.12
N LEU A 148 4.11 0.91 16.28
CA LEU A 148 2.69 0.58 16.35
C LEU A 148 2.35 -0.74 15.66
N LEU A 149 3.20 -1.20 14.70
CA LEU A 149 2.96 -2.43 13.95
C LEU A 149 2.70 -3.66 14.84
N PRO A 150 3.44 -3.92 15.94
CA PRO A 150 3.18 -5.07 16.80
C PRO A 150 1.82 -5.01 17.51
N TRP A 151 1.24 -3.82 17.65
CA TRP A 151 0.00 -3.59 18.42
C TRP A 151 -1.25 -3.57 17.55
N ILE A 152 -1.19 -2.86 16.42
CA ILE A 152 -2.37 -2.61 15.57
C ILE A 152 -2.22 -3.15 14.15
N GLY A 153 -1.09 -3.77 13.85
CA GLY A 153 -0.80 -4.33 12.54
C GLY A 153 -0.72 -3.29 11.41
N VAL A 154 -0.46 -3.77 10.20
CA VAL A 154 -0.30 -2.93 9.01
C VAL A 154 -1.58 -2.17 8.65
N TYR A 155 -2.74 -2.79 8.80
CA TYR A 155 -4.04 -2.15 8.50
C TYR A 155 -4.39 -1.08 9.51
N GLY A 156 -4.07 -1.28 10.79
CA GLY A 156 -4.27 -0.28 11.84
C GLY A 156 -3.39 0.96 11.64
N VAL A 157 -2.12 0.77 11.26
CA VAL A 157 -1.23 1.88 10.91
C VAL A 157 -1.77 2.63 9.70
N GLY A 158 -2.17 1.94 8.63
CA GLY A 158 -2.79 2.54 7.45
C GLY A 158 -4.07 3.32 7.81
N MET A 159 -4.93 2.75 8.65
CA MET A 159 -6.15 3.39 9.13
C MET A 159 -5.85 4.71 9.87
N LEU A 160 -4.84 4.75 10.73
CA LEU A 160 -4.45 5.97 11.44
C LEU A 160 -3.94 7.06 10.48
N VAL A 161 -3.16 6.69 9.46
CA VAL A 161 -2.71 7.64 8.42
C VAL A 161 -3.90 8.22 7.67
N VAL A 162 -4.84 7.37 7.25
CA VAL A 162 -6.04 7.82 6.52
C VAL A 162 -6.93 8.69 7.41
N LEU A 163 -7.09 8.32 8.69
CA LEU A 163 -7.82 9.11 9.69
C LEU A 163 -7.24 10.52 9.81
N PHE A 164 -5.93 10.61 9.92
CA PHE A 164 -5.19 11.87 9.97
C PHE A 164 -5.44 12.71 8.70
N LEU A 165 -5.30 12.13 7.52
CA LEU A 165 -5.45 12.82 6.24
C LEU A 165 -6.90 13.25 5.95
N ALA A 166 -7.90 12.49 6.43
CA ALA A 166 -9.31 12.80 6.27
C ALA A 166 -9.83 13.84 7.26
N THR A 167 -9.11 14.08 8.36
CA THR A 167 -9.51 15.05 9.40
C THR A 167 -9.47 16.48 8.84
N PRO A 168 -10.51 17.31 9.08
CA PRO A 168 -10.54 18.68 8.58
C PRO A 168 -9.40 19.54 9.14
N TRP A 169 -8.73 20.31 8.30
CA TRP A 169 -7.62 21.22 8.65
C TRP A 169 -8.12 22.46 9.43
N ARG A 170 -8.57 22.25 10.64
CA ARG A 170 -8.75 23.32 11.60
C ARG A 170 -7.61 23.26 12.62
N ILE A 171 -7.29 24.39 13.26
CA ILE A 171 -6.16 24.51 14.20
C ILE A 171 -6.16 23.40 15.28
N ARG A 172 -7.33 22.97 15.76
CA ARG A 172 -7.48 21.85 16.70
C ARG A 172 -7.10 20.50 16.11
N SER A 173 -7.38 20.29 14.83
CA SER A 173 -7.00 19.07 14.10
C SER A 173 -5.51 19.03 13.79
N LEU A 174 -4.87 20.20 13.61
CA LEU A 174 -3.43 20.29 13.40
C LEU A 174 -2.66 19.84 14.65
N CYS A 175 -3.11 20.22 15.84
CA CYS A 175 -2.48 19.79 17.09
C CYS A 175 -2.58 18.27 17.29
N ILE A 176 -3.75 17.68 17.02
CA ILE A 176 -3.94 16.22 17.07
C ILE A 176 -3.10 15.54 16.01
N ALA A 177 -3.02 16.14 14.83
CA ALA A 177 -2.23 15.67 13.72
C ALA A 177 -0.72 15.66 14.02
N VAL A 178 -0.22 16.75 14.58
CA VAL A 178 1.19 16.87 15.02
C VAL A 178 1.49 15.90 16.16
N ALA A 179 0.58 15.76 17.13
CA ALA A 179 0.74 14.81 18.23
C ALA A 179 0.73 13.36 17.74
N ALA A 180 -0.16 13.00 16.81
CA ALA A 180 -0.18 11.66 16.20
C ALA A 180 1.07 11.39 15.36
N ALA A 181 1.55 12.37 14.58
CA ALA A 181 2.80 12.27 13.84
C ALA A 181 4.02 12.15 14.76
N ALA A 182 4.05 12.93 15.86
CA ALA A 182 5.11 12.85 16.87
C ALA A 182 5.10 11.51 17.62
N LEU A 183 3.92 10.97 17.93
CA LEU A 183 3.76 9.63 18.50
C LEU A 183 4.21 8.53 17.51
N LEU A 184 3.82 8.62 16.25
CA LEU A 184 4.25 7.69 15.20
C LEU A 184 5.77 7.75 15.00
N TYR A 185 6.35 8.94 14.97
CA TYR A 185 7.79 9.14 14.74
C TYR A 185 8.60 8.79 15.99
N GLY A 186 8.14 9.22 17.18
CA GLY A 186 8.77 8.89 18.46
C GLY A 186 8.69 7.39 18.77
N ALA A 187 7.55 6.76 18.50
CA ALA A 187 7.39 5.32 18.60
C ALA A 187 8.24 4.54 17.59
N ALA A 188 8.43 5.07 16.37
CA ALA A 188 9.36 4.50 15.39
C ALA A 188 10.82 4.60 15.85
N TRP A 189 11.16 5.64 16.59
CA TRP A 189 12.50 5.83 17.13
C TRP A 189 12.77 4.96 18.38
N LEU A 190 11.79 4.85 19.27
CA LEU A 190 11.87 4.01 20.48
C LEU A 190 11.74 2.52 20.20
N GLY A 191 11.00 2.15 19.15
CA GLY A 191 10.74 0.76 18.77
C GLY A 191 11.74 0.18 17.77
N ARG A 192 12.87 0.84 17.52
CA ARG A 192 13.96 0.18 16.81
C ARG A 192 14.37 -1.02 17.68
N PRO A 193 14.12 -2.27 17.22
CA PRO A 193 14.62 -3.39 17.94
C PRO A 193 16.14 -3.17 18.05
N ASN A 194 16.64 -3.17 19.26
CA ASN A 194 18.06 -3.26 19.49
C ASN A 194 18.41 -4.67 19.03
N LEU A 195 18.54 -4.82 17.70
CA LEU A 195 19.10 -6.02 17.10
C LEU A 195 20.52 -6.03 17.63
N LYS A 196 20.69 -6.66 18.81
CA LYS A 196 22.01 -7.12 19.19
C LYS A 196 22.44 -7.93 18.00
N GLU A 197 23.39 -7.40 17.28
CA GLU A 197 24.18 -8.11 16.27
C GLU A 197 24.79 -9.31 16.96
N ASN A 198 23.99 -10.35 17.14
CA ASN A 198 24.36 -11.51 17.93
C ASN A 198 24.33 -12.70 16.99
N ARG A 199 25.47 -12.92 16.39
CA ARG A 199 25.98 -14.03 15.59
C ARG A 199 26.07 -13.66 14.12
N ASP A 200 27.28 -13.73 13.62
CA ASP A 200 27.57 -13.86 12.20
C ASP A 200 26.89 -15.14 11.70
N LEU A 201 25.68 -15.01 11.18
CA LEU A 201 24.99 -16.08 10.48
C LEU A 201 25.54 -16.12 9.07
N HIS A 202 26.42 -17.07 8.81
CA HIS A 202 26.95 -17.32 7.48
C HIS A 202 25.89 -18.03 6.65
N ILE A 203 25.11 -17.25 5.87
CA ILE A 203 24.03 -17.73 5.01
C ILE A 203 24.40 -17.43 3.56
N ALA A 204 24.26 -18.40 2.68
CA ALA A 204 24.33 -18.21 1.24
C ALA A 204 22.96 -18.46 0.60
N ALA A 205 22.54 -17.59 -0.30
CA ALA A 205 21.39 -17.81 -1.17
C ALA A 205 21.91 -18.15 -2.57
N ILE A 206 21.47 -19.27 -3.14
CA ILE A 206 21.80 -19.71 -4.49
C ILE A 206 20.55 -19.57 -5.33
N GLN A 207 20.62 -18.72 -6.35
CA GLN A 207 19.56 -18.57 -7.34
C GLN A 207 20.13 -18.84 -8.73
N LEU A 208 19.60 -19.88 -9.37
CA LEU A 208 19.97 -20.26 -10.74
C LEU A 208 18.68 -20.31 -11.56
N GLU A 209 18.74 -19.78 -12.78
CA GLU A 209 17.59 -19.79 -13.70
C GLU A 209 17.75 -20.94 -14.73
N ASN A 210 16.61 -21.57 -15.08
CA ASN A 210 16.53 -22.61 -16.11
C ASN A 210 17.60 -23.71 -15.98
N THR A 211 17.74 -24.28 -14.79
CA THR A 211 18.81 -25.22 -14.49
C THR A 211 18.30 -26.49 -13.79
N THR A 212 19.16 -27.49 -13.70
CA THR A 212 18.90 -28.78 -13.05
C THR A 212 19.29 -28.77 -11.57
N MET A 213 18.73 -29.70 -10.78
CA MET A 213 19.08 -29.95 -9.40
C MET A 213 20.59 -30.12 -9.20
N ASP A 214 21.28 -30.84 -10.11
CA ASP A 214 22.69 -31.12 -10.02
C ASP A 214 23.54 -29.84 -9.95
N LYS A 215 23.14 -28.79 -10.70
CA LYS A 215 23.83 -27.49 -10.65
C LYS A 215 23.63 -26.75 -9.34
N PHE A 216 22.45 -26.88 -8.70
CA PHE A 216 22.25 -26.36 -7.35
C PHE A 216 23.13 -27.09 -6.34
N ILE A 217 23.26 -28.41 -6.44
CA ILE A 217 24.15 -29.23 -5.59
C ILE A 217 25.62 -28.85 -5.81
N GLU A 218 26.06 -28.70 -7.07
CA GLU A 218 27.38 -28.27 -7.41
C GLU A 218 27.73 -26.89 -6.85
N ALA A 219 26.83 -25.91 -7.07
CA ALA A 219 26.97 -24.57 -6.53
C ALA A 219 27.00 -24.56 -4.99
N THR A 220 26.21 -25.43 -4.35
CA THR A 220 26.23 -25.59 -2.89
C THR A 220 27.57 -26.15 -2.39
N ARG A 221 28.14 -27.15 -3.09
CA ARG A 221 29.44 -27.74 -2.73
C ARG A 221 30.60 -26.78 -2.95
N ALA A 222 30.46 -25.81 -3.83
CA ALA A 222 31.48 -24.79 -4.11
C ALA A 222 31.50 -23.65 -3.08
N LEU A 223 30.57 -23.62 -2.13
CA LEU A 223 30.49 -22.58 -1.10
C LEU A 223 31.63 -22.73 -0.07
N PRO A 224 32.12 -21.62 0.50
CA PRO A 224 33.10 -21.65 1.59
C PRO A 224 32.60 -22.47 2.81
N PRO A 225 33.48 -23.18 3.53
CA PRO A 225 33.11 -24.06 4.64
C PRO A 225 32.48 -23.32 5.83
N GLU A 226 32.61 -22.01 5.91
CA GLU A 226 31.99 -21.16 6.95
C GLU A 226 30.51 -21.03 6.78
N ILE A 227 29.96 -21.29 5.57
CA ILE A 227 28.54 -21.21 5.28
C ILE A 227 27.83 -22.35 5.98
N ARG A 228 26.93 -21.99 6.91
CA ARG A 228 26.14 -22.95 7.70
C ARG A 228 24.73 -23.20 7.15
N TYR A 229 24.18 -22.24 6.44
CA TYR A 229 22.83 -22.31 5.89
C TYR A 229 22.85 -21.93 4.41
N VAL A 230 22.21 -22.75 3.59
CA VAL A 230 22.05 -22.50 2.16
C VAL A 230 20.56 -22.42 1.86
N VAL A 231 20.13 -21.37 1.19
CA VAL A 231 18.74 -21.15 0.78
C VAL A 231 18.65 -21.31 -0.72
N TRP A 232 17.79 -22.20 -1.17
CA TRP A 232 17.43 -22.39 -2.57
C TRP A 232 16.04 -21.80 -2.84
N PRO A 233 15.72 -21.36 -4.09
CA PRO A 233 14.38 -20.92 -4.44
C PRO A 233 13.37 -22.08 -4.33
N GLU A 234 12.10 -21.74 -4.08
CA GLU A 234 11.01 -22.70 -3.91
C GLU A 234 10.88 -23.68 -5.07
N TYR A 235 11.12 -23.21 -6.29
CA TYR A 235 11.04 -24.01 -7.53
C TYR A 235 12.33 -24.78 -7.86
N ALA A 236 13.34 -24.77 -7.01
CA ALA A 236 14.58 -25.54 -7.23
C ALA A 236 14.37 -27.05 -7.11
N LEU A 237 13.32 -27.46 -6.38
CA LEU A 237 12.94 -28.87 -6.22
C LEU A 237 11.88 -29.22 -7.25
N PRO A 238 12.04 -30.35 -8.00
CA PRO A 238 10.94 -30.84 -8.83
C PRO A 238 9.76 -31.19 -7.94
N TYR A 239 8.56 -30.73 -8.33
CA TYR A 239 7.33 -31.21 -7.74
C TYR A 239 7.08 -32.64 -8.27
N ASP A 240 7.03 -33.60 -7.38
CA ASP A 240 6.58 -34.97 -7.67
C ASP A 240 5.07 -34.98 -7.99
#